data_156f096b9de4b69a9dbad30f658467db
#
_entry.id   156f096b9de4b69a9dbad30f658467db
#
_cell.length_a   1.000
_cell.length_b   1.000
_cell.length_c   1.000
_cell.angle_alpha   90.00
_cell.angle_beta   90.00
_cell.angle_gamma   90.00
#
_symmetry.space_group_name_H-M   'P 1'
#
loop_
_entity.id
_entity.type
_entity.pdbx_description
1 polymer ?
#
loop_
_entity_poly.entity_id
_entity_poly.type
_entity_poly.pdbx_seq_one_letter_code
_entity_poly.pdbx_strand_id
1 'polypeptide(L)'
;MDRTLIRPRGDLAEILRNLAREQGVLSLMIEAGGVFSAAMFEAGLVDEIVVYYAPILCGGPSPGLAGNGLKESLHFKEIEFLQLGEDVRLRGVVAANRFSPDLRNGR
;
A
#
# COMPACT_ATOMS: atom_id res chain seq x y z
N MET A 1 -1.47 26.86 2.47
CA MET A 1 -2.89 26.53 2.20
C MET A 1 -3.16 25.11 2.62
N ASP A 2 -4.14 24.94 3.49
CA ASP A 2 -4.53 23.60 3.93
C ASP A 2 -5.37 22.93 2.83
N ARG A 3 -4.96 21.72 2.44
CA ARG A 3 -5.67 20.92 1.45
C ARG A 3 -6.16 19.61 2.05
N THR A 4 -6.44 19.63 3.33
CA THR A 4 -6.95 18.45 4.01
C THR A 4 -8.39 18.19 3.62
N LEU A 5 -8.67 16.96 3.17
CA LEU A 5 -10.01 16.48 2.90
C LEU A 5 -10.36 15.43 3.95
N ILE A 6 -11.52 15.57 4.55
CA ILE A 6 -12.02 14.63 5.52
C ILE A 6 -13.09 13.78 4.85
N ARG A 7 -12.94 12.45 4.94
CA ARG A 7 -13.92 11.50 4.42
C ARG A 7 -14.41 10.59 5.53
N PRO A 8 -15.71 10.31 5.58
CA PRO A 8 -16.23 9.36 6.56
C PRO A 8 -15.75 7.94 6.24
N ARG A 9 -15.84 7.07 7.23
CA ARG A 9 -15.58 5.66 7.01
C ARG A 9 -16.57 5.09 6.00
N GLY A 10 -16.11 4.17 5.18
CA GLY A 10 -16.94 3.53 4.17
C GLY A 10 -16.16 2.55 3.35
N ASP A 11 -16.70 2.19 2.20
CA ASP A 11 -16.04 1.31 1.24
C ASP A 11 -14.81 2.03 0.67
N LEU A 12 -13.63 1.44 0.89
CA LEU A 12 -12.36 2.03 0.46
C LEU A 12 -12.30 2.21 -1.06
N ALA A 13 -12.81 1.24 -1.80
CA ALA A 13 -12.81 1.31 -3.25
C ALA A 13 -13.66 2.48 -3.75
N GLU A 14 -14.82 2.69 -3.14
CA GLU A 14 -15.69 3.79 -3.49
C GLU A 14 -15.07 5.15 -3.15
N ILE A 15 -14.44 5.25 -1.99
CA ILE A 15 -13.73 6.46 -1.58
C ILE A 15 -12.65 6.81 -2.60
N LEU A 16 -11.87 5.82 -3.04
CA LEU A 16 -10.82 6.04 -4.03
C LEU A 16 -11.39 6.47 -5.38
N ARG A 17 -12.49 5.84 -5.82
CA ARG A 17 -13.15 6.24 -7.07
C ARG A 17 -13.66 7.67 -7.00
N ASN A 18 -14.22 8.07 -5.87
CA ASN A 18 -14.72 9.43 -5.68
C ASN A 18 -13.58 10.44 -5.68
N LEU A 19 -12.46 10.13 -5.06
CA LEU A 19 -11.28 10.99 -5.11
C LEU A 19 -10.79 11.16 -6.55
N ALA A 20 -10.77 10.09 -7.34
CA ALA A 20 -10.36 10.16 -8.73
C ALA A 20 -11.31 11.02 -9.56
N ARG A 21 -12.61 10.79 -9.40
CA ARG A 21 -13.64 11.50 -10.20
C ARG A 21 -13.84 12.95 -9.79
N GLU A 22 -13.93 13.20 -8.49
CA GLU A 22 -14.29 14.52 -7.97
C GLU A 22 -13.08 15.44 -7.79
N GLN A 23 -11.93 14.87 -7.44
CA GLN A 23 -10.72 15.64 -7.14
C GLN A 23 -9.63 15.47 -8.19
N GLY A 24 -9.85 14.64 -9.20
CA GLY A 24 -8.85 14.40 -10.25
C GLY A 24 -7.59 13.69 -9.78
N VAL A 25 -7.67 12.91 -8.70
CA VAL A 25 -6.52 12.20 -8.15
C VAL A 25 -6.12 11.07 -9.10
N LEU A 26 -4.87 11.10 -9.57
CA LEU A 26 -4.31 10.09 -10.47
C LEU A 26 -3.46 9.06 -9.75
N SER A 27 -2.85 9.45 -8.64
CA SER A 27 -2.06 8.55 -7.80
C SER A 27 -2.23 8.93 -6.34
N LEU A 28 -2.07 7.95 -5.46
CA LEU A 28 -2.25 8.13 -4.04
C LEU A 28 -1.15 7.39 -3.31
N MET A 29 -0.45 8.09 -2.41
CA MET A 29 0.47 7.47 -1.49
C MET A 29 -0.22 7.29 -0.14
N ILE A 30 -0.14 6.08 0.39
CA ILE A 30 -0.73 5.76 1.69
C ILE A 30 0.38 5.49 2.69
N GLU A 31 0.39 6.29 3.75
CA GLU A 31 1.28 6.12 4.89
C GLU A 31 0.39 5.88 6.10
N ALA A 32 0.17 4.63 6.43
CA ALA A 32 -0.79 4.25 7.46
C ALA A 32 -0.25 3.15 8.34
N GLY A 33 -0.91 2.94 9.46
CA GLY A 33 -0.61 1.82 10.34
C GLY A 33 -0.99 0.48 9.72
N GLY A 34 -0.53 -0.59 10.36
CA GLY A 34 -0.69 -1.94 9.80
C GLY A 34 -2.13 -2.37 9.59
N VAL A 35 -3.05 -1.94 10.46
CA VAL A 35 -4.47 -2.33 10.32
C VAL A 35 -5.09 -1.75 9.05
N PHE A 36 -4.86 -0.47 8.78
CA PHE A 36 -5.37 0.15 7.57
C PHE A 36 -4.68 -0.38 6.33
N SER A 37 -3.37 -0.59 6.39
CA SER A 37 -2.61 -1.17 5.29
C SER A 37 -3.12 -2.57 4.95
N ALA A 38 -3.39 -3.39 5.97
CA ALA A 38 -3.98 -4.72 5.76
C ALA A 38 -5.33 -4.63 5.05
N ALA A 39 -6.18 -3.70 5.45
CA ALA A 39 -7.48 -3.50 4.80
C ALA A 39 -7.32 -3.12 3.32
N MET A 40 -6.36 -2.29 2.99
CA MET A 40 -6.07 -1.92 1.60
C MET A 40 -5.58 -3.12 0.79
N PHE A 41 -4.69 -3.94 1.35
CA PHE A 41 -4.22 -5.15 0.68
C PHE A 41 -5.36 -6.15 0.48
N GLU A 42 -6.16 -6.38 1.52
CA GLU A 42 -7.29 -7.32 1.45
C GLU A 42 -8.34 -6.88 0.42
N ALA A 43 -8.52 -5.59 0.26
CA ALA A 43 -9.45 -5.03 -0.72
C ALA A 43 -8.88 -5.06 -2.15
N GLY A 44 -7.62 -5.41 -2.34
CA GLY A 44 -6.99 -5.44 -3.66
C GLY A 44 -6.78 -4.06 -4.27
N LEU A 45 -6.48 -3.07 -3.44
CA LEU A 45 -6.42 -1.66 -3.86
C LEU A 45 -4.99 -1.12 -3.95
N VAL A 46 -3.99 -1.96 -3.73
CA VAL A 46 -2.58 -1.54 -3.71
C VAL A 46 -1.90 -1.96 -5.00
N ASP A 47 -1.29 -1.01 -5.69
CA ASP A 47 -0.52 -1.26 -6.90
C ASP A 47 0.96 -1.55 -6.60
N GLU A 48 1.50 -0.82 -5.65
CA GLU A 48 2.93 -0.82 -5.38
C GLU A 48 3.19 -0.65 -3.90
N ILE A 49 4.23 -1.30 -3.41
CA ILE A 49 4.69 -1.16 -2.04
C ILE A 49 6.12 -0.64 -2.03
N VAL A 50 6.40 0.24 -1.07
CA VAL A 50 7.76 0.69 -0.76
C VAL A 50 7.98 0.50 0.72
N VAL A 51 8.99 -0.27 1.08
CA VAL A 51 9.31 -0.57 2.48
C VAL A 51 10.76 -0.18 2.75
N TYR A 52 10.97 0.52 3.85
CA TYR A 52 12.31 0.86 4.32
C TYR A 52 12.65 0.01 5.53
N TYR A 53 13.78 -0.66 5.47
CA TYR A 53 14.30 -1.48 6.56
C TYR A 53 15.52 -0.80 7.18
N ALA A 54 15.46 -0.57 8.47
CA ALA A 54 16.58 -0.09 9.26
C ALA A 54 17.21 -1.28 10.03
N PRO A 55 18.50 -1.23 10.35
CA PRO A 55 19.16 -2.30 11.09
C PRO A 55 18.88 -2.21 12.59
N ILE A 56 17.62 -2.20 12.95
CA ILE A 56 17.14 -2.08 14.34
C ILE A 56 15.99 -3.06 14.55
N LEU A 57 16.01 -3.74 15.69
CA LEU A 57 14.86 -4.49 16.15
C LEU A 57 14.07 -3.62 17.11
N CYS A 58 12.86 -3.29 16.71
CA CYS A 58 11.97 -2.48 17.53
C CYS A 58 11.36 -3.32 18.66
N GLY A 59 11.23 -2.72 19.83
CA GLY A 59 10.51 -3.33 20.94
C GLY A 59 9.03 -2.92 20.94
N GLY A 60 8.27 -3.60 21.79
CA GLY A 60 6.86 -3.25 22.02
C GLY A 60 5.87 -4.07 21.22
N PRO A 61 4.61 -4.09 21.67
CA PRO A 61 3.54 -4.84 21.02
C PRO A 61 2.95 -4.02 19.86
N SER A 62 3.60 -4.02 18.73
CA SER A 62 3.16 -3.27 17.58
C SER A 62 2.71 -4.21 16.48
N PRO A 63 1.57 -3.96 15.81
CA PRO A 63 1.19 -4.74 14.64
C PRO A 63 2.26 -4.63 13.56
N GLY A 64 2.41 -5.68 12.78
CA GLY A 64 3.32 -5.67 11.65
C GLY A 64 2.84 -4.76 10.52
N LEU A 65 3.59 -4.76 9.42
CA LEU A 65 3.29 -3.96 8.23
C LEU A 65 1.88 -4.20 7.69
N ALA A 66 1.38 -5.42 7.80
CA ALA A 66 0.02 -5.79 7.40
C ALA A 66 -0.83 -6.20 8.61
N GLY A 67 -0.73 -5.46 9.71
CA GLY A 67 -1.47 -5.72 10.92
C GLY A 67 -1.13 -7.08 11.52
N ASN A 68 -2.15 -7.90 11.77
CA ASN A 68 -1.98 -9.26 12.29
C ASN A 68 -1.78 -10.30 11.18
N GLY A 69 -1.62 -9.86 9.96
CA GLY A 69 -1.45 -10.69 8.79
C GLY A 69 -2.64 -10.64 7.84
N LEU A 70 -2.40 -11.08 6.63
CA LEU A 70 -3.42 -11.17 5.60
C LEU A 70 -4.01 -12.58 5.59
N LYS A 71 -5.22 -12.72 5.04
CA LYS A 71 -5.86 -14.03 4.88
C LYS A 71 -5.05 -14.96 4.00
N GLU A 72 -4.45 -14.39 2.95
CA GLU A 72 -3.59 -15.13 2.02
C GLU A 72 -2.29 -14.37 1.83
N SER A 73 -1.22 -15.09 1.52
CA SER A 73 0.06 -14.47 1.21
C SER A 73 -0.06 -13.61 -0.04
N LEU A 74 0.58 -12.46 0.00
CA LEU A 74 0.63 -11.55 -1.13
C LEU A 74 2.06 -11.52 -1.66
N HIS A 75 2.22 -11.73 -2.95
CA HIS A 75 3.52 -11.76 -3.60
C HIS A 75 3.74 -10.51 -4.43
N PHE A 76 4.99 -10.06 -4.46
CA PHE A 76 5.39 -8.92 -5.25
C PHE A 76 6.15 -9.36 -6.48
N LYS A 77 6.04 -8.58 -7.54
CA LYS A 77 6.81 -8.72 -8.77
C LYS A 77 7.65 -7.48 -8.98
N GLU A 78 8.57 -7.55 -9.92
CA GLU A 78 9.43 -6.42 -10.29
C GLU A 78 10.12 -5.81 -9.07
N ILE A 79 10.68 -6.69 -8.24
CA ILE A 79 11.27 -6.31 -6.96
C ILE A 79 12.60 -5.59 -7.21
N GLU A 80 12.77 -4.47 -6.51
CA GLU A 80 14.00 -3.70 -6.52
C GLU A 80 14.44 -3.45 -5.09
N PHE A 81 15.72 -3.72 -4.82
CA PHE A 81 16.36 -3.40 -3.56
C PHE A 81 17.37 -2.29 -3.79
N LEU A 82 17.36 -1.30 -2.92
CA LEU A 82 18.33 -0.22 -2.95
C LEU A 82 18.88 0.02 -1.56
N GLN A 83 20.19 -0.02 -1.42
CA GLN A 83 20.84 0.33 -0.17
C GLN A 83 20.97 1.85 -0.05
N LEU A 84 20.52 2.39 1.07
CA LEU A 84 20.53 3.81 1.37
C LEU A 84 21.26 4.01 2.71
N GLY A 85 22.60 4.18 2.65
CA GLY A 85 23.40 4.20 3.85
C GLY A 85 23.32 2.85 4.57
N GLU A 86 22.83 2.85 5.81
CA GLU A 86 22.63 1.63 6.59
C GLU A 86 21.28 0.98 6.33
N ASP A 87 20.37 1.69 5.67
CA ASP A 87 19.01 1.22 5.41
C ASP A 87 18.90 0.54 4.06
N VAL A 88 17.82 -0.20 3.88
CA VAL A 88 17.49 -0.83 2.59
C VAL A 88 16.04 -0.48 2.24
N ARG A 89 15.84 -0.05 1.00
CA ARG A 89 14.51 0.15 0.44
C ARG A 89 14.14 -1.04 -0.44
N LEU A 90 13.02 -1.65 -0.13
CA LEU A 90 12.36 -2.62 -1.01
C LEU A 90 11.25 -1.90 -1.76
N ARG A 91 11.22 -2.05 -3.07
CA ARG A 91 10.11 -1.63 -3.91
C ARG A 91 9.59 -2.84 -4.67
N GLY A 92 8.28 -3.00 -4.70
CA GLY A 92 7.67 -4.12 -5.40
C GLY A 92 6.29 -3.76 -5.94
N VAL A 93 5.89 -4.46 -6.98
CA VAL A 93 4.57 -4.32 -7.59
C VAL A 93 3.68 -5.44 -7.10
N VAL A 94 2.49 -5.10 -6.66
CA VAL A 94 1.50 -6.08 -6.21
C VAL A 94 0.93 -6.81 -7.41
N ALA A 95 0.95 -8.14 -7.36
CA ALA A 95 0.63 -8.98 -8.50
C ALA A 95 -0.82 -8.86 -9.00
N ALA A 96 -1.77 -8.61 -8.11
CA ALA A 96 -3.18 -8.54 -8.48
C ALA A 96 -3.84 -7.36 -7.78
N ASN A 97 -3.97 -6.25 -8.49
CA ASN A 97 -4.73 -5.11 -8.02
C ASN A 97 -6.13 -5.16 -8.62
N ARG A 98 -7.12 -4.84 -7.82
CA ARG A 98 -8.54 -4.91 -8.17
C ARG A 98 -8.93 -4.01 -9.35
N PHE A 99 -8.28 -2.86 -9.49
CA PHE A 99 -8.64 -1.84 -10.47
C PHE A 99 -7.66 -1.69 -11.62
N SER A 100 -6.49 -2.30 -11.50
CA SER A 100 -5.47 -2.19 -12.54
C SER A 100 -5.48 -3.42 -13.42
N PRO A 101 -5.36 -3.26 -14.74
CA PRO A 101 -5.14 -4.41 -15.61
C PRO A 101 -3.87 -5.14 -15.17
N ASP A 102 -3.89 -6.45 -15.21
CA ASP A 102 -2.70 -7.21 -14.93
C ASP A 102 -1.80 -7.26 -16.16
N LEU A 103 -1.04 -6.19 -16.33
CA LEU A 103 -0.12 -6.04 -17.45
C LEU A 103 0.98 -7.09 -17.45
N ARG A 104 1.23 -7.71 -16.30
CA ARG A 104 2.26 -8.73 -16.15
C ARG A 104 1.86 -10.07 -16.76
N ASN A 105 0.57 -10.27 -17.00
CA ASN A 105 0.05 -11.46 -17.65
C ASN A 105 -0.20 -11.26 -19.15
N GLY A 106 0.32 -10.18 -19.72
CA GLY A 106 0.16 -9.90 -21.12
C GLY A 106 -1.23 -9.40 -21.52
N ARG A 107 -1.92 -8.83 -20.58
CA ARG A 107 -3.27 -8.28 -20.79
C ARG A 107 -3.30 -6.80 -20.70
#